data_cf99ca2687e74c70dd70e5fbd16ca06b
#
_entry.id   cf99ca2687e74c70dd70e5fbd16ca06b
#
_cell.length_a   1.000
_cell.length_b   1.000
_cell.length_c   1.000
_cell.angle_alpha   90.00
_cell.angle_beta   90.00
_cell.angle_gamma   90.00
#
_symmetry.space_group_name_H-M   'P 1'
#
loop_
_entity.id
_entity.type
_entity.pdbx_description
1 polymer ?
#
loop_
_entity_poly.entity_id
_entity_poly.type
_entity_poly.pdbx_seq_one_letter_code
_entity_poly.pdbx_strand_id
1 'polypeptide(L)'
;MPNVRQLAIYIALFFMALGSLVSHANEIKPAQGSLLIKGGWLFDSVSDSRRYNSGIMIRDGIIVSVNGAIAQPDMAGVTVIELAESETILPGLIDLHAHYNFNLVDKGRTEEVANNGIVFLANGVTSTWSAGEYFPERVIAQRDLIAAGQAIGPRLFAS
;
A
#
# COMPACT_ATOMS: atom_id res chain seq x y z
N MET A 1 -44.86 -30.23 4.46
CA MET A 1 -44.45 -29.15 3.52
C MET A 1 -44.55 -27.84 4.26
N PRO A 2 -43.51 -27.04 4.32
CA PRO A 2 -43.57 -25.70 4.95
C PRO A 2 -44.58 -24.85 4.20
N ASN A 3 -45.38 -24.09 4.94
CA ASN A 3 -46.36 -23.22 4.32
C ASN A 3 -45.66 -21.97 3.72
N VAL A 4 -46.33 -21.26 2.79
CA VAL A 4 -45.74 -20.15 2.05
C VAL A 4 -45.15 -19.04 2.96
N ARG A 5 -45.72 -18.85 4.17
CA ARG A 5 -45.23 -17.87 5.14
C ARG A 5 -43.90 -18.31 5.78
N GLN A 6 -43.73 -19.59 6.07
CA GLN A 6 -42.47 -20.12 6.59
C GLN A 6 -41.37 -20.05 5.53
N LEU A 7 -41.69 -20.35 4.26
CA LEU A 7 -40.74 -20.24 3.15
C LEU A 7 -40.29 -18.77 2.93
N ALA A 8 -41.20 -17.81 3.04
CA ALA A 8 -40.87 -16.38 2.94
C ALA A 8 -39.94 -15.90 4.06
N ILE A 9 -40.13 -16.41 5.29
CA ILE A 9 -39.25 -16.08 6.41
C ILE A 9 -37.82 -16.64 6.20
N TYR A 10 -37.69 -17.87 5.70
CA TYR A 10 -36.39 -18.47 5.41
C TYR A 10 -35.65 -17.75 4.27
N ILE A 11 -36.38 -17.32 3.23
CA ILE A 11 -35.81 -16.52 2.14
C ILE A 11 -35.36 -15.16 2.66
N ALA A 12 -36.14 -14.48 3.50
CA ALA A 12 -35.78 -13.19 4.08
C ALA A 12 -34.54 -13.30 5.01
N LEU A 13 -34.46 -14.35 5.84
CA LEU A 13 -33.29 -14.62 6.69
C LEU A 13 -32.04 -14.99 5.88
N PHE A 14 -32.21 -15.70 4.75
CA PHE A 14 -31.11 -16.01 3.84
C PHE A 14 -30.55 -14.75 3.16
N PHE A 15 -31.40 -13.84 2.69
CA PHE A 15 -30.97 -12.56 2.14
C PHE A 15 -30.42 -11.60 3.18
N MET A 16 -30.88 -11.63 4.43
CA MET A 16 -30.25 -10.90 5.55
C MET A 16 -28.85 -11.42 5.88
N ALA A 17 -28.64 -12.72 5.81
CA ALA A 17 -27.32 -13.33 6.02
C ALA A 17 -26.34 -13.03 4.87
N LEU A 18 -26.82 -12.88 3.62
CA LEU A 18 -25.99 -12.48 2.49
C LEU A 18 -25.65 -10.97 2.51
N GLY A 19 -26.46 -10.12 3.14
CA GLY A 19 -26.22 -8.69 3.26
C GLY A 19 -25.05 -8.31 4.16
N SER A 20 -24.51 -9.23 4.95
CA SER A 20 -23.39 -9.00 5.87
C SER A 20 -22.03 -9.39 5.29
N LEU A 21 -21.95 -9.86 4.06
CA LEU A 21 -20.69 -10.04 3.31
C LEU A 21 -20.33 -8.76 2.55
N VAL A 22 -20.47 -7.61 3.19
CA VAL A 22 -19.73 -6.43 2.74
C VAL A 22 -18.28 -6.73 3.07
N SER A 23 -17.52 -7.10 2.06
CA SER A 23 -16.07 -7.13 2.12
C SER A 23 -15.61 -5.78 2.67
N HIS A 24 -15.17 -5.77 3.93
CA HIS A 24 -14.43 -4.64 4.45
C HIS A 24 -13.10 -4.69 3.71
N ALA A 25 -13.00 -3.96 2.60
CA ALA A 25 -11.71 -3.56 2.10
C ALA A 25 -11.04 -2.85 3.27
N ASN A 26 -10.02 -3.46 3.86
CA ASN A 26 -9.24 -2.83 4.92
C ASN A 26 -8.71 -1.52 4.35
N GLU A 27 -9.26 -0.40 4.81
CA GLU A 27 -8.72 0.91 4.49
C GLU A 27 -7.27 0.93 4.96
N ILE A 28 -6.36 1.13 4.02
CA ILE A 28 -4.95 1.33 4.34
C ILE A 28 -4.88 2.59 5.20
N LYS A 29 -4.54 2.42 6.49
CA LYS A 29 -4.32 3.58 7.37
C LYS A 29 -3.07 4.32 6.88
N PRO A 30 -3.20 5.57 6.44
CA PRO A 30 -2.05 6.38 6.08
C PRO A 30 -1.15 6.57 7.30
N ALA A 31 0.16 6.62 7.08
CA ALA A 31 1.11 6.97 8.13
C ALA A 31 0.76 8.35 8.68
N GLN A 32 0.58 8.47 10.00
CA GLN A 32 0.27 9.75 10.64
C GLN A 32 1.53 10.61 10.71
N GLY A 33 1.35 11.91 10.52
CA GLY A 33 2.41 12.90 10.63
C GLY A 33 2.68 13.64 9.33
N SER A 34 3.60 14.61 9.42
CA SER A 34 3.98 15.46 8.30
C SER A 34 5.45 15.27 7.96
N LEU A 35 5.74 15.11 6.67
CA LEU A 35 7.06 14.92 6.12
C LEU A 35 7.26 15.89 4.94
N LEU A 36 8.38 16.63 4.98
CA LEU A 36 8.86 17.41 3.85
C LEU A 36 10.14 16.77 3.31
N ILE A 37 10.14 16.39 2.05
CA ILE A 37 11.35 16.01 1.31
C ILE A 37 11.71 17.20 0.43
N LYS A 38 12.92 17.75 0.57
CA LYS A 38 13.36 18.94 -0.17
C LYS A 38 14.78 18.82 -0.69
N GLY A 39 15.11 19.64 -1.67
CA GLY A 39 16.42 19.64 -2.34
C GLY A 39 16.50 18.60 -3.47
N GLY A 40 17.72 18.35 -3.96
CA GLY A 40 17.96 17.39 -5.02
C GLY A 40 17.12 17.60 -6.28
N TRP A 41 16.81 16.52 -6.95
CA TRP A 41 16.01 16.48 -8.17
C TRP A 41 14.69 15.76 -7.96
N LEU A 42 13.69 16.10 -8.73
CA LEU A 42 12.41 15.40 -8.81
C LEU A 42 12.13 14.97 -10.24
N PHE A 43 11.85 13.69 -10.43
CA PHE A 43 11.25 13.13 -11.63
C PHE A 43 9.81 12.67 -11.29
N ASP A 44 8.82 13.27 -11.93
CA ASP A 44 7.40 13.06 -11.62
C ASP A 44 6.69 12.05 -12.53
N SER A 45 7.42 11.41 -13.45
CA SER A 45 6.91 10.49 -14.48
C SER A 45 5.87 11.09 -15.44
N VAL A 46 5.69 12.40 -15.43
CA VAL A 46 4.79 13.14 -16.34
C VAL A 46 5.58 14.06 -17.24
N SER A 47 6.60 14.72 -16.68
CA SER A 47 7.48 15.63 -17.42
C SER A 47 8.63 14.86 -18.07
N ASP A 48 9.09 15.32 -19.23
CA ASP A 48 10.24 14.72 -19.94
C ASP A 48 11.58 14.96 -19.24
N SER A 49 11.63 15.79 -18.21
CA SER A 49 12.85 16.17 -17.51
C SER A 49 12.66 16.26 -16.00
N ARG A 50 13.77 16.07 -15.27
CA ARG A 50 13.83 16.28 -13.82
C ARG A 50 13.82 17.78 -13.51
N ARG A 51 13.25 18.13 -12.35
CA ARG A 51 13.30 19.48 -11.78
C ARG A 51 14.26 19.53 -10.61
N TYR A 52 15.14 20.52 -10.58
CA TYR A 52 16.10 20.74 -9.50
C TYR A 52 15.46 21.54 -8.34
N ASN A 53 16.03 21.38 -7.15
CA ASN A 53 15.61 22.04 -5.91
C ASN A 53 14.10 21.88 -5.65
N SER A 54 13.67 20.64 -5.66
CA SER A 54 12.27 20.25 -5.50
C SER A 54 11.86 20.12 -4.05
N GLY A 55 10.56 20.16 -3.78
CA GLY A 55 9.99 19.93 -2.47
C GLY A 55 8.67 19.18 -2.58
N ILE A 56 8.53 18.13 -1.77
CA ILE A 56 7.28 17.37 -1.66
C ILE A 56 6.84 17.39 -0.19
N MET A 57 5.64 17.94 0.06
CA MET A 57 5.00 17.88 1.36
C MET A 57 4.03 16.71 1.41
N ILE A 58 4.17 15.88 2.43
CA ILE A 58 3.32 14.74 2.70
C ILE A 58 2.69 14.95 4.07
N ARG A 59 1.37 14.76 4.16
CA ARG A 59 0.63 14.75 5.42
C ARG A 59 -0.23 13.51 5.50
N ASP A 60 -0.11 12.79 6.59
CA ASP A 60 -0.87 11.56 6.84
C ASP A 60 -0.84 10.58 5.65
N GLY A 61 0.35 10.41 5.06
CA GLY A 61 0.58 9.50 3.93
C GLY A 61 0.10 10.03 2.57
N ILE A 62 -0.41 11.27 2.50
CA ILE A 62 -0.90 11.90 1.26
C ILE A 62 0.05 13.02 0.82
N ILE A 63 0.43 13.03 -0.45
CA ILE A 63 1.15 14.16 -1.05
C ILE A 63 0.18 15.34 -1.16
N VAL A 64 0.44 16.40 -0.40
CA VAL A 64 -0.43 17.59 -0.37
C VAL A 64 0.14 18.75 -1.19
N SER A 65 1.45 18.74 -1.47
CA SER A 65 2.09 19.75 -2.31
C SER A 65 3.34 19.19 -3.00
N VAL A 66 3.55 19.60 -4.22
CA VAL A 66 4.78 19.36 -5.00
C VAL A 66 5.27 20.72 -5.50
N ASN A 67 6.48 21.11 -5.10
CA ASN A 67 7.11 22.41 -5.44
C ASN A 67 6.27 23.65 -5.08
N GLY A 68 5.29 23.48 -4.20
CA GLY A 68 4.50 24.62 -3.69
C GLY A 68 5.23 25.40 -2.61
N ALA A 69 4.83 26.66 -2.42
CA ALA A 69 5.26 27.44 -1.26
C ALA A 69 4.66 26.81 0.01
N ILE A 70 5.54 26.45 0.95
CA ILE A 70 5.11 25.92 2.26
C ILE A 70 5.21 27.09 3.25
N ALA A 71 4.10 27.51 3.79
CA ALA A 71 4.07 28.56 4.80
C ALA A 71 4.80 28.11 6.08
N GLN A 72 5.58 29.01 6.67
CA GLN A 72 6.34 28.74 7.90
C GLN A 72 5.49 28.20 9.07
N PRO A 73 4.25 28.68 9.30
CA PRO A 73 3.40 28.11 10.35
C PRO A 73 3.05 26.64 10.17
N ASP A 74 3.09 26.15 8.92
CA ASP A 74 2.78 24.76 8.59
C ASP A 74 3.95 23.79 8.85
N MET A 75 5.10 24.31 9.32
CA MET A 75 6.31 23.50 9.57
C MET A 75 6.38 22.95 11.00
N ALA A 76 5.46 23.32 11.89
CA ALA A 76 5.45 22.78 13.24
C ALA A 76 5.18 21.26 13.24
N GLY A 77 6.11 20.48 13.80
CA GLY A 77 6.00 19.02 13.85
C GLY A 77 6.29 18.31 12.52
N VAL A 78 6.81 19.00 11.51
CA VAL A 78 7.18 18.38 10.23
C VAL A 78 8.58 17.76 10.33
N THR A 79 8.70 16.48 9.97
CA THR A 79 9.99 15.85 9.73
C THR A 79 10.53 16.31 8.38
N VAL A 80 11.80 16.72 8.33
CA VAL A 80 12.43 17.20 7.09
C VAL A 80 13.51 16.23 6.65
N ILE A 81 13.46 15.81 5.38
CA ILE A 81 14.53 15.09 4.70
C ILE A 81 15.13 16.06 3.67
N GLU A 82 16.42 16.39 3.84
CA GLU A 82 17.15 17.18 2.85
C GLU A 82 17.96 16.25 1.93
N LEU A 83 17.74 16.40 0.64
CA LEU A 83 18.42 15.64 -0.39
C LEU A 83 19.69 16.33 -0.83
N ALA A 84 20.74 15.56 -1.08
CA ALA A 84 21.95 16.04 -1.72
C ALA A 84 21.65 16.41 -3.21
N GLU A 85 22.50 17.24 -3.79
CA GLU A 85 22.38 17.67 -5.20
C GLU A 85 22.41 16.50 -6.20
N SER A 86 23.03 15.38 -5.84
CA SER A 86 23.11 14.19 -6.68
C SER A 86 21.88 13.28 -6.56
N GLU A 87 21.03 13.50 -5.57
CA GLU A 87 19.88 12.64 -5.31
C GLU A 87 18.66 13.04 -6.12
N THR A 88 17.83 12.05 -6.46
CA THR A 88 16.60 12.26 -7.23
C THR A 88 15.44 11.55 -6.55
N ILE A 89 14.36 12.28 -6.31
CA ILE A 89 13.08 11.70 -5.90
C ILE A 89 12.43 11.07 -7.14
N LEU A 90 12.00 9.84 -7.01
CA LEU A 90 11.24 9.10 -8.01
C LEU A 90 9.91 8.65 -7.41
N PRO A 91 8.83 8.52 -8.20
CA PRO A 91 7.68 7.73 -7.80
C PRO A 91 8.11 6.30 -7.49
N GLY A 92 7.49 5.67 -6.49
CA GLY A 92 7.74 4.27 -6.20
C GLY A 92 7.38 3.40 -7.40
N LEU A 93 8.18 2.36 -7.64
CA LEU A 93 7.93 1.39 -8.71
C LEU A 93 6.69 0.56 -8.39
N ILE A 94 5.99 0.14 -9.44
CA ILE A 94 4.82 -0.74 -9.37
C ILE A 94 5.14 -2.02 -10.11
N ASP A 95 5.05 -3.16 -9.43
CA ASP A 95 5.18 -4.48 -10.04
C ASP A 95 3.79 -5.11 -10.17
N LEU A 96 3.32 -5.29 -11.40
CA LEU A 96 2.00 -5.82 -11.71
C LEU A 96 1.98 -7.36 -11.84
N HIS A 97 3.11 -8.04 -11.62
CA HIS A 97 3.23 -9.48 -11.69
C HIS A 97 4.24 -10.00 -10.66
N ALA A 98 4.02 -9.65 -9.40
CA ALA A 98 4.89 -10.03 -8.30
C ALA A 98 4.54 -11.43 -7.75
N HIS A 99 5.56 -12.15 -7.30
CA HIS A 99 5.38 -13.40 -6.57
C HIS A 99 5.98 -13.27 -5.17
N TYR A 100 5.22 -13.71 -4.17
CA TYR A 100 5.60 -13.61 -2.76
C TYR A 100 6.05 -14.93 -2.17
N ASN A 101 5.59 -16.05 -2.73
CA ASN A 101 6.02 -17.38 -2.31
C ASN A 101 6.30 -18.25 -3.54
N PHE A 102 7.57 -18.48 -3.82
CA PHE A 102 7.99 -19.33 -4.93
C PHE A 102 8.10 -20.80 -4.54
N ASN A 103 8.18 -21.10 -3.27
CA ASN A 103 8.42 -22.45 -2.77
C ASN A 103 9.67 -23.10 -3.40
N LEU A 104 10.68 -22.27 -3.73
CA LEU A 104 11.84 -22.69 -4.52
C LEU A 104 12.87 -23.49 -3.72
N VAL A 105 12.98 -23.24 -2.41
CA VAL A 105 14.11 -23.75 -1.62
C VAL A 105 13.65 -24.78 -0.59
N ASP A 106 12.48 -24.58 -0.01
CA ASP A 106 11.94 -25.52 0.98
C ASP A 106 10.45 -25.28 1.12
N LYS A 107 9.68 -26.32 1.00
CA LYS A 107 8.22 -26.28 0.89
C LYS A 107 7.58 -25.45 2.01
N GLY A 108 7.32 -24.18 1.71
CA GLY A 108 6.46 -23.34 2.52
C GLY A 108 7.12 -22.69 3.72
N ARG A 109 8.26 -22.02 3.55
CA ARG A 109 8.75 -21.08 4.56
C ARG A 109 7.68 -20.05 4.88
N THR A 110 7.29 -19.96 6.13
CA THR A 110 6.24 -19.03 6.58
C THR A 110 6.69 -17.57 6.46
N GLU A 111 7.98 -17.31 6.57
CA GLU A 111 8.58 -15.97 6.51
C GLU A 111 8.81 -15.48 5.08
N GLU A 112 8.66 -16.32 4.07
CA GLU A 112 8.99 -15.98 2.68
C GLU A 112 8.18 -14.77 2.19
N VAL A 113 6.89 -14.75 2.47
CA VAL A 113 5.99 -13.66 2.04
C VAL A 113 6.40 -12.33 2.64
N ALA A 114 6.70 -12.27 3.94
CA ALA A 114 7.12 -11.06 4.62
C ALA A 114 8.49 -10.58 4.12
N ASN A 115 9.45 -11.50 3.98
CA ASN A 115 10.80 -11.17 3.53
C ASN A 115 10.82 -10.66 2.10
N ASN A 116 10.05 -11.27 1.19
CA ASN A 116 9.95 -10.80 -0.19
C ASN A 116 9.31 -9.40 -0.26
N GLY A 117 8.33 -9.09 0.58
CA GLY A 117 7.79 -7.74 0.71
C GLY A 117 8.84 -6.70 1.08
N ILE A 118 9.72 -7.03 2.03
CA ILE A 118 10.83 -6.15 2.42
C ILE A 118 11.83 -5.98 1.26
N VAL A 119 12.15 -7.06 0.54
CA VAL A 119 13.07 -7.02 -0.62
C VAL A 119 12.49 -6.13 -1.73
N PHE A 120 11.19 -6.20 -2.03
CA PHE A 120 10.54 -5.29 -2.97
C PHE A 120 10.74 -3.83 -2.56
N LEU A 121 10.45 -3.48 -1.30
CA LEU A 121 10.64 -2.11 -0.80
C LEU A 121 12.10 -1.66 -0.86
N ALA A 122 13.05 -2.52 -0.50
CA ALA A 122 14.48 -2.22 -0.55
C ALA A 122 14.97 -1.91 -1.97
N ASN A 123 14.25 -2.37 -2.99
CA ASN A 123 14.51 -2.08 -4.40
C ASN A 123 13.59 -0.99 -4.99
N GLY A 124 12.87 -0.25 -4.15
CA GLY A 124 12.03 0.85 -4.57
C GLY A 124 10.66 0.45 -5.13
N VAL A 125 10.28 -0.84 -5.06
CA VAL A 125 8.94 -1.29 -5.45
C VAL A 125 7.98 -1.04 -4.29
N THR A 126 7.11 -0.06 -4.45
CA THR A 126 6.19 0.40 -3.38
C THR A 126 4.77 -0.11 -3.53
N SER A 127 4.45 -0.70 -4.68
CA SER A 127 3.15 -1.34 -4.93
C SER A 127 3.35 -2.61 -5.74
N THR A 128 2.63 -3.68 -5.38
CA THR A 128 2.73 -4.97 -6.05
C THR A 128 1.35 -5.56 -6.27
N TRP A 129 1.18 -6.26 -7.40
CA TRP A 129 0.06 -7.14 -7.65
C TRP A 129 0.57 -8.58 -7.60
N SER A 130 0.06 -9.36 -6.62
CA SER A 130 0.44 -10.76 -6.48
C SER A 130 -0.18 -11.61 -7.61
N ALA A 131 0.64 -12.44 -8.23
CA ALA A 131 0.26 -13.26 -9.38
C ALA A 131 0.67 -14.72 -9.19
N GLY A 132 -0.32 -15.63 -9.10
CA GLY A 132 -0.08 -17.08 -9.11
C GLY A 132 0.69 -17.61 -7.89
N GLU A 133 0.16 -17.42 -6.71
CA GLU A 133 0.79 -17.83 -5.46
C GLU A 133 0.51 -19.29 -5.10
N TYR A 134 1.52 -20.00 -4.56
CA TYR A 134 1.33 -21.37 -4.04
C TYR A 134 0.50 -21.41 -2.76
N PHE A 135 0.58 -20.37 -1.93
CA PHE A 135 -0.15 -20.23 -0.67
C PHE A 135 -0.84 -18.86 -0.61
N PRO A 136 -1.93 -18.65 -1.39
CA PRO A 136 -2.56 -17.34 -1.52
C PRO A 136 -3.07 -16.81 -0.19
N GLU A 137 -3.50 -17.68 0.74
CA GLU A 137 -3.96 -17.31 2.07
C GLU A 137 -2.87 -16.57 2.89
N ARG A 138 -1.60 -16.91 2.69
CA ARG A 138 -0.47 -16.25 3.37
C ARG A 138 -0.24 -14.84 2.82
N VAL A 139 -0.38 -14.69 1.51
CA VAL A 139 -0.23 -13.40 0.84
C VAL A 139 -1.37 -12.47 1.21
N ILE A 140 -2.60 -12.99 1.29
CA ILE A 140 -3.77 -12.26 1.75
C ILE A 140 -3.58 -11.80 3.22
N ALA A 141 -3.13 -12.70 4.09
CA ALA A 141 -2.85 -12.35 5.48
C ALA A 141 -1.76 -11.26 5.60
N GLN A 142 -0.70 -11.35 4.80
CA GLN A 142 0.37 -10.33 4.77
C GLN A 142 -0.15 -8.99 4.24
N ARG A 143 -1.00 -8.98 3.20
CA ARG A 143 -1.69 -7.79 2.70
C ARG A 143 -2.44 -7.09 3.81
N ASP A 144 -3.21 -7.84 4.58
CA ASP A 144 -4.05 -7.30 5.64
C ASP A 144 -3.20 -6.74 6.81
N LEU A 145 -2.09 -7.39 7.14
CA LEU A 145 -1.13 -6.88 8.13
C LEU A 145 -0.46 -5.57 7.66
N ILE A 146 -0.06 -5.50 6.39
CA ILE A 146 0.52 -4.27 5.81
C ILE A 146 -0.53 -3.15 5.82
N ALA A 147 -1.75 -3.42 5.39
CA ALA A 147 -2.84 -2.44 5.37
C ALA A 147 -3.18 -1.93 6.78
N ALA A 148 -3.06 -2.77 7.81
CA ALA A 148 -3.24 -2.39 9.21
C ALA A 148 -2.04 -1.65 9.82
N GLY A 149 -0.91 -1.52 9.10
CA GLY A 149 0.34 -0.96 9.63
C GLY A 149 1.06 -1.86 10.63
N GLN A 150 0.78 -3.15 10.62
CA GLN A 150 1.34 -4.17 11.52
C GLN A 150 2.50 -4.94 10.89
N ALA A 151 2.73 -4.78 9.59
CA ALA A 151 3.85 -5.35 8.88
C ALA A 151 4.43 -4.35 7.89
N ILE A 152 5.72 -4.53 7.57
CA ILE A 152 6.43 -3.74 6.57
C ILE A 152 6.32 -4.45 5.22
N GLY A 153 5.95 -3.71 4.19
CA GLY A 153 5.86 -4.19 2.82
C GLY A 153 5.31 -3.12 1.88
N PRO A 154 5.36 -3.36 0.56
CA PRO A 154 4.71 -2.50 -0.42
C PRO A 154 3.19 -2.58 -0.26
N ARG A 155 2.47 -1.65 -0.85
CA ARG A 155 1.01 -1.79 -1.00
C ARG A 155 0.74 -3.04 -1.83
N LEU A 156 0.21 -4.07 -1.18
CA LEU A 156 0.01 -5.39 -1.77
C LEU A 156 -1.44 -5.55 -2.23
N PHE A 157 -1.62 -5.83 -3.51
CA PHE A 157 -2.89 -6.23 -4.09
C PHE A 157 -2.86 -7.75 -4.30
N ALA A 158 -3.77 -8.45 -3.65
CA ALA A 158 -3.95 -9.89 -3.75
C ALA A 158 -5.44 -10.23 -3.70
N SER A 159 -5.86 -11.22 -4.46
CA SER A 159 -7.24 -11.73 -4.54
C SER A 159 -7.29 -13.22 -4.19
#